data_3bc1509e7f15ee527c31d55e8bee4032
#
_entry.id   3bc1509e7f15ee527c31d55e8bee4032
#
_cell.length_a   1.000
_cell.length_b   1.000
_cell.length_c   1.000
_cell.angle_alpha   90.00
_cell.angle_beta   90.00
_cell.angle_gamma   90.00
#
_symmetry.space_group_name_H-M   'P 1'
#
loop_
_entity.id
_entity.type
_entity.pdbx_description
1 polymer ?
#
loop_
_entity_poly.entity_id
_entity_poly.type
_entity_poly.pdbx_seq_one_letter_code
_entity_poly.pdbx_strand_id
1 'polypeptide(L)'
;FYLPKIPNYAGAAGGRTFPSAAGFHTTEIFYTDDNGSYFFPTRDMAATTAKSAEGETDLNAYLDEHKARIVKLSDGRLKTPASPLHMEMHNEWCANVPGSTLVIPVADVAQHMILVMCYLVQNGACIYDDVNNQPIPGLEKFKNLVDIENPYPLSYLEQLGLTEVTVELSTACYAGALMLQALGLGGWMYEGINPFSVLGASGDPDVPGLGFRFDMHDGQPLPNITGLEGVFEGHCPPHFKDMRAAVESVVSRKFGTGGPFNPQTDGPY
;
A
#
# COMPACT_ATOMS: atom_id res chain seq x y z
N PHE A 1 1.64 -7.32 11.95
CA PHE A 1 1.82 -7.06 10.52
C PHE A 1 3.29 -6.92 10.09
N TYR A 2 4.21 -6.87 11.00
CA TYR A 2 5.61 -6.64 10.72
C TYR A 2 6.52 -7.58 11.50
N LEU A 3 7.55 -8.12 10.85
CA LEU A 3 8.59 -8.91 11.49
C LEU A 3 9.88 -8.11 11.56
N PRO A 4 10.62 -8.17 12.67
CA PRO A 4 11.96 -7.59 12.75
C PRO A 4 12.88 -8.21 11.70
N LYS A 5 13.84 -7.43 11.20
CA LYS A 5 14.88 -7.93 10.31
C LYS A 5 15.66 -9.02 11.02
N ILE A 6 15.69 -10.21 10.45
CA ILE A 6 16.49 -11.32 10.95
C ILE A 6 17.89 -11.19 10.35
N PRO A 7 18.97 -11.16 11.15
CA PRO A 7 20.33 -11.14 10.64
C PRO A 7 20.56 -12.29 9.66
N ASN A 8 21.24 -12.00 8.56
CA ASN A 8 21.57 -12.97 7.51
C ASN A 8 20.37 -13.54 6.72
N TYR A 9 19.17 -13.00 6.89
CA TYR A 9 18.10 -13.28 5.97
C TYR A 9 18.26 -12.39 4.73
N ALA A 10 18.30 -13.00 3.56
CA ALA A 10 18.47 -12.31 2.28
C ALA A 10 17.24 -11.48 1.93
N GLY A 11 17.06 -10.37 2.62
CA GLY A 11 15.94 -9.47 2.37
C GLY A 11 16.33 -8.09 2.89
N ALA A 12 16.45 -7.13 2.01
CA ALA A 12 16.83 -5.76 2.34
C ALA A 12 15.77 -5.04 3.16
N ALA A 13 14.54 -5.48 3.11
CA ALA A 13 13.46 -4.92 3.90
C ALA A 13 13.15 -5.86 5.07
N GLY A 14 12.77 -5.32 6.21
CA GLY A 14 12.16 -6.10 7.28
C GLY A 14 10.99 -6.91 6.71
N GLY A 15 10.89 -8.18 7.09
CA GLY A 15 9.81 -9.04 6.63
C GLY A 15 8.47 -8.56 7.16
N ARG A 16 7.44 -8.64 6.35
CA ARG A 16 6.05 -8.55 6.80
C ARG A 16 5.52 -9.94 7.11
N THR A 17 4.45 -10.02 7.89
CA THR A 17 3.80 -11.29 8.23
C THR A 17 2.94 -11.84 7.10
N PHE A 18 2.86 -11.13 5.99
CA PHE A 18 2.11 -11.51 4.80
C PHE A 18 2.98 -11.36 3.55
N PRO A 19 2.76 -12.18 2.51
CA PRO A 19 3.51 -12.12 1.28
C PRO A 19 3.18 -10.85 0.49
N SER A 20 4.16 -10.37 -0.26
CA SER A 20 4.01 -9.31 -1.23
C SER A 20 4.69 -9.72 -2.53
N ALA A 21 4.07 -9.44 -3.66
CA ALA A 21 4.65 -9.71 -4.98
C ALA A 21 5.99 -8.99 -5.10
N ALA A 22 7.03 -9.73 -5.50
CA ALA A 22 8.42 -9.24 -5.61
C ALA A 22 8.93 -8.44 -4.38
N GLY A 23 8.29 -8.56 -3.22
CA GLY A 23 8.64 -7.81 -2.01
C GLY A 23 8.38 -6.31 -2.09
N PHE A 24 7.44 -5.87 -2.91
CA PHE A 24 7.16 -4.45 -3.13
C PHE A 24 6.57 -3.74 -1.90
N HIS A 25 5.75 -4.45 -1.12
CA HIS A 25 5.18 -3.96 0.14
C HIS A 25 4.51 -2.59 0.03
N THR A 26 3.51 -2.48 -0.85
CA THR A 26 2.78 -1.24 -1.10
C THR A 26 1.58 -1.01 -0.19
N THR A 27 1.25 -2.00 0.64
CA THR A 27 0.15 -1.94 1.60
C THR A 27 0.60 -1.30 2.91
N GLU A 28 -0.21 -0.37 3.41
CA GLU A 28 -0.10 0.25 4.72
C GLU A 28 -1.35 -0.02 5.55
N ILE A 29 -1.25 0.12 6.87
CA ILE A 29 -2.33 -0.20 7.80
C ILE A 29 -2.92 1.07 8.39
N PHE A 30 -4.22 1.23 8.24
CA PHE A 30 -5.03 2.17 8.98
C PHE A 30 -5.91 1.40 9.98
N TYR A 31 -6.32 2.04 11.03
CA TYR A 31 -7.32 1.47 11.93
C TYR A 31 -8.11 2.56 12.64
N THR A 32 -9.28 2.20 13.13
CA THR A 32 -10.13 3.08 13.93
C THR A 32 -10.73 2.33 15.10
N ASP A 33 -10.78 3.01 16.23
CA ASP A 33 -11.43 2.56 17.46
C ASP A 33 -12.26 3.70 18.08
N ASP A 34 -12.73 3.55 19.32
CA ASP A 34 -13.54 4.58 19.98
C ASP A 34 -12.79 5.89 20.25
N ASN A 35 -11.46 5.87 20.26
CA ASN A 35 -10.60 7.01 20.58
C ASN A 35 -10.13 7.79 19.36
N GLY A 36 -10.21 7.19 18.17
CA GLY A 36 -9.73 7.87 16.96
C GLY A 36 -9.58 7.01 15.74
N SER A 37 -9.08 7.65 14.70
CA SER A 37 -8.59 6.99 13.49
C SER A 37 -7.08 7.21 13.38
N TYR A 38 -6.37 6.20 12.94
CA TYR A 38 -4.92 6.14 13.01
C TYR A 38 -4.31 5.57 11.75
N PHE A 39 -3.12 6.05 11.42
CA PHE A 39 -2.23 5.47 10.43
C PHE A 39 -1.06 4.78 11.12
N PHE A 40 -0.77 3.56 10.71
CA PHE A 40 0.36 2.77 11.17
C PHE A 40 1.36 2.58 10.03
N PRO A 41 2.45 3.39 9.96
CA PRO A 41 3.41 3.35 8.86
C PRO A 41 4.29 2.10 8.96
N THR A 42 3.97 1.07 8.21
CA THR A 42 4.68 -0.21 8.27
C THR A 42 5.98 -0.20 7.46
N ARG A 43 6.08 0.65 6.44
CA ARG A 43 7.25 0.71 5.54
C ARG A 43 8.54 1.18 6.23
N ASP A 44 8.43 2.13 7.15
CA ASP A 44 9.58 2.80 7.73
C ASP A 44 10.12 2.09 8.98
N MET A 45 9.56 0.96 9.33
CA MET A 45 9.93 0.24 10.56
C MET A 45 11.18 -0.64 10.37
N ALA A 46 11.59 -0.92 9.13
CA ALA A 46 12.69 -1.80 8.82
C ALA A 46 14.05 -1.32 9.38
N ALA A 47 14.27 -0.01 9.43
CA ALA A 47 15.57 0.54 9.80
C ALA A 47 15.89 0.42 11.30
N THR A 48 14.88 0.34 12.15
CA THR A 48 15.02 0.40 13.61
C THR A 48 15.15 -0.97 14.26
N THR A 49 14.50 -1.96 13.69
CA THR A 49 14.56 -3.34 14.20
C THR A 49 15.91 -4.03 13.98
N ALA A 50 16.77 -3.49 13.11
CA ALA A 50 18.11 -4.02 12.87
C ALA A 50 19.05 -3.88 14.08
N LYS A 51 18.76 -2.99 15.03
CA LYS A 51 19.60 -2.77 16.21
C LYS A 51 19.41 -3.81 17.31
N SER A 52 18.32 -4.57 17.29
CA SER A 52 18.05 -5.61 18.30
C SER A 52 18.69 -6.97 17.97
N ALA A 53 19.48 -7.05 16.91
CA ALA A 53 19.98 -8.31 16.37
C ALA A 53 21.14 -8.97 17.18
N GLU A 54 21.66 -8.32 18.22
CA GLU A 54 22.79 -8.81 19.01
C GLU A 54 22.42 -9.34 20.41
N GLY A 55 21.13 -9.47 20.72
CA GLY A 55 20.69 -9.92 22.03
C GLY A 55 19.23 -10.36 22.07
N GLU A 56 18.74 -10.71 23.23
CA GLU A 56 17.33 -10.99 23.45
C GLU A 56 16.48 -9.79 23.00
N THR A 57 15.49 -10.04 22.13
CA THR A 57 14.60 -9.00 21.62
C THR A 57 13.79 -8.43 22.79
N ASP A 58 14.05 -7.19 23.16
CA ASP A 58 13.16 -6.48 24.11
C ASP A 58 11.85 -6.15 23.42
N LEU A 59 10.85 -6.99 23.65
CA LEU A 59 9.52 -6.84 23.08
C LEU A 59 8.83 -5.53 23.52
N ASN A 60 9.13 -5.02 24.69
CA ASN A 60 8.55 -3.77 25.18
C ASN A 60 9.12 -2.57 24.41
N ALA A 61 10.45 -2.54 24.27
CA ALA A 61 11.10 -1.49 23.46
C ALA A 61 10.60 -1.53 22.00
N TYR A 62 10.41 -2.72 21.43
CA TYR A 62 9.84 -2.90 20.11
C TYR A 62 8.40 -2.36 20.01
N LEU A 63 7.54 -2.69 20.98
CA LEU A 63 6.17 -2.19 21.02
C LEU A 63 6.09 -0.67 21.21
N ASP A 64 6.96 -0.11 22.04
CA ASP A 64 6.99 1.33 22.30
C ASP A 64 7.47 2.10 21.06
N GLU A 65 8.42 1.56 20.32
CA GLU A 65 8.82 2.11 19.04
C GLU A 65 7.69 2.10 18.01
N HIS A 66 6.94 1.01 17.94
CA HIS A 66 5.76 0.92 17.08
C HIS A 66 4.70 1.95 17.47
N LYS A 67 4.39 2.07 18.75
CA LYS A 67 3.43 3.06 19.27
C LYS A 67 3.86 4.49 18.95
N ALA A 68 5.15 4.80 19.07
CA ALA A 68 5.69 6.13 18.81
C ALA A 68 5.56 6.56 17.33
N ARG A 69 5.37 5.62 16.41
CA ARG A 69 5.21 5.89 14.97
C ARG A 69 3.76 6.00 14.52
N ILE A 70 2.82 5.63 15.36
CA ILE A 70 1.40 5.74 15.04
C ILE A 70 1.03 7.22 14.88
N VAL A 71 0.44 7.57 13.75
CA VAL A 71 -0.07 8.90 13.47
C VAL A 71 -1.58 8.93 13.72
N LYS A 72 -2.02 9.75 14.66
CA LYS A 72 -3.44 9.98 14.89
C LYS A 72 -3.98 10.93 13.83
N LEU A 73 -5.03 10.51 13.12
CA LEU A 73 -5.65 11.25 12.03
C LEU A 73 -6.85 12.08 12.50
N SER A 74 -7.66 11.51 13.39
CA SER A 74 -8.85 12.17 13.91
C SER A 74 -9.19 11.70 15.31
N ASP A 75 -9.97 12.52 16.03
CA ASP A 75 -10.60 12.12 17.27
C ASP A 75 -11.91 11.37 17.01
N GLY A 76 -12.15 10.34 17.82
CA GLY A 76 -13.31 9.50 17.71
C GLY A 76 -13.27 8.53 16.52
N ARG A 77 -14.14 7.56 16.58
CA ARG A 77 -14.24 6.47 15.59
C ARG A 77 -14.64 7.02 14.22
N LEU A 78 -13.98 6.52 13.18
CA LEU A 78 -14.47 6.61 11.79
C LEU A 78 -15.85 5.92 11.72
N LYS A 79 -16.89 6.67 11.42
CA LYS A 79 -18.25 6.17 11.31
C LYS A 79 -18.60 5.97 9.84
N THR A 80 -18.85 4.71 9.48
CA THR A 80 -19.43 4.39 8.18
C THR A 80 -20.94 4.22 8.37
N PRO A 81 -21.80 4.96 7.67
CA PRO A 81 -23.24 4.79 7.80
C PRO A 81 -23.67 3.35 7.47
N ALA A 82 -24.53 2.78 8.31
CA ALA A 82 -25.14 1.48 8.09
C ALA A 82 -26.30 1.61 7.09
N SER A 83 -25.97 1.82 5.84
CA SER A 83 -26.94 1.98 4.75
C SER A 83 -26.36 1.46 3.44
N PRO A 84 -27.20 1.04 2.47
CA PRO A 84 -26.77 0.36 1.24
C PRO A 84 -25.76 1.11 0.37
N LEU A 85 -25.67 2.43 0.47
CA LEU A 85 -24.68 3.22 -0.28
C LEU A 85 -23.27 3.13 0.33
N HIS A 86 -23.18 2.87 1.63
CA HIS A 86 -21.94 2.91 2.39
C HIS A 86 -21.52 1.53 2.88
N MET A 87 -22.49 0.65 3.10
CA MET A 87 -22.27 -0.68 3.65
C MET A 87 -23.35 -1.64 3.18
N GLU A 88 -22.95 -2.86 2.85
CA GLU A 88 -23.88 -3.95 2.56
C GLU A 88 -24.69 -4.33 3.80
N MET A 89 -25.99 -4.58 3.62
CA MET A 89 -26.94 -4.82 4.72
C MET A 89 -26.51 -5.94 5.68
N HIS A 90 -25.84 -6.96 5.19
CA HIS A 90 -25.39 -8.07 6.04
C HIS A 90 -24.26 -7.69 7.01
N ASN A 91 -23.67 -6.52 6.87
CA ASN A 91 -22.61 -5.98 7.74
C ASN A 91 -23.13 -4.88 8.71
N GLU A 92 -24.37 -4.43 8.58
CA GLU A 92 -24.91 -3.34 9.42
C GLU A 92 -24.79 -3.62 10.91
N TRP A 93 -24.98 -4.87 11.32
CA TRP A 93 -24.93 -5.29 12.72
C TRP A 93 -23.55 -5.16 13.36
N CYS A 94 -22.48 -5.14 12.57
CA CYS A 94 -21.11 -4.99 13.07
C CYS A 94 -20.53 -3.59 12.84
N ALA A 95 -21.28 -2.68 12.20
CA ALA A 95 -20.84 -1.32 11.95
C ALA A 95 -20.72 -0.51 13.22
N ASN A 96 -19.58 0.18 13.38
CA ASN A 96 -19.36 1.17 14.44
C ASN A 96 -19.57 0.64 15.87
N VAL A 97 -19.39 -0.65 16.09
CA VAL A 97 -19.64 -1.28 17.42
C VAL A 97 -18.67 -0.72 18.45
N PRO A 98 -19.15 -0.15 19.57
CA PRO A 98 -18.29 0.34 20.64
C PRO A 98 -17.37 -0.76 21.19
N GLY A 99 -16.12 -0.41 21.49
CA GLY A 99 -15.11 -1.34 21.98
C GLY A 99 -14.47 -2.21 20.91
N SER A 100 -14.93 -2.13 19.64
CA SER A 100 -14.30 -2.84 18.52
C SER A 100 -13.22 -1.99 17.86
N THR A 101 -12.36 -2.64 17.08
CA THR A 101 -11.38 -1.98 16.19
C THR A 101 -11.61 -2.44 14.76
N LEU A 102 -11.73 -1.49 13.84
CA LEU A 102 -11.73 -1.76 12.41
C LEU A 102 -10.32 -1.54 11.87
N VAL A 103 -9.70 -2.58 11.32
CA VAL A 103 -8.39 -2.51 10.67
C VAL A 103 -8.60 -2.44 9.16
N ILE A 104 -7.94 -1.48 8.52
CA ILE A 104 -8.16 -1.11 7.11
C ILE A 104 -6.81 -1.12 6.40
N PRO A 105 -6.43 -2.20 5.73
CA PRO A 105 -5.28 -2.18 4.84
C PRO A 105 -5.57 -1.33 3.61
N VAL A 106 -4.64 -0.45 3.24
CA VAL A 106 -4.73 0.42 2.07
C VAL A 106 -3.44 0.32 1.27
N ALA A 107 -3.55 0.14 -0.03
CA ALA A 107 -2.40 0.06 -0.92
C ALA A 107 -2.39 1.18 -1.96
N ASP A 108 -1.20 1.66 -2.27
CA ASP A 108 -0.96 2.58 -3.38
C ASP A 108 -0.77 1.77 -4.68
N VAL A 109 -1.84 1.67 -5.46
CA VAL A 109 -1.85 0.94 -6.74
C VAL A 109 -0.91 1.59 -7.75
N ALA A 110 -0.81 2.92 -7.78
CA ALA A 110 0.07 3.63 -8.69
C ALA A 110 1.55 3.32 -8.39
N GLN A 111 1.93 3.29 -7.12
CA GLN A 111 3.26 2.85 -6.72
C GLN A 111 3.54 1.41 -7.15
N HIS A 112 2.58 0.52 -6.94
CA HIS A 112 2.71 -0.88 -7.29
C HIS A 112 2.93 -1.05 -8.80
N MET A 113 2.13 -0.35 -9.61
CA MET A 113 2.27 -0.32 -11.06
C MET A 113 3.66 0.14 -11.51
N ILE A 114 4.20 1.20 -10.91
CA ILE A 114 5.56 1.69 -11.21
C ILE A 114 6.60 0.62 -10.87
N LEU A 115 6.45 -0.07 -9.75
CA LEU A 115 7.38 -1.13 -9.33
C LEU A 115 7.34 -2.33 -10.27
N VAL A 116 6.13 -2.77 -10.68
CA VAL A 116 5.95 -3.84 -11.68
C VAL A 116 6.59 -3.44 -13.01
N MET A 117 6.34 -2.22 -13.47
CA MET A 117 6.94 -1.69 -14.70
C MET A 117 8.47 -1.67 -14.62
N CYS A 118 9.04 -1.18 -13.53
CA CYS A 118 10.49 -1.18 -13.32
C CYS A 118 11.05 -2.61 -13.32
N TYR A 119 10.36 -3.54 -12.68
CA TYR A 119 10.77 -4.95 -12.65
C TYR A 119 10.78 -5.57 -14.05
N LEU A 120 9.75 -5.34 -14.85
CA LEU A 120 9.67 -5.86 -16.20
C LEU A 120 10.73 -5.25 -17.12
N VAL A 121 10.89 -3.93 -17.09
CA VAL A 121 11.86 -3.22 -17.93
C VAL A 121 13.30 -3.61 -17.60
N GLN A 122 13.66 -3.77 -16.35
CA GLN A 122 15.01 -4.24 -15.98
C GLN A 122 15.30 -5.67 -16.43
N ASN A 123 14.26 -6.47 -16.68
CA ASN A 123 14.37 -7.82 -17.24
C ASN A 123 14.22 -7.84 -18.77
N GLY A 124 14.35 -6.70 -19.43
CA GLY A 124 14.35 -6.58 -20.88
C GLY A 124 12.97 -6.48 -21.52
N ALA A 125 11.90 -6.37 -20.74
CA ALA A 125 10.56 -6.18 -21.29
C ALA A 125 10.38 -4.75 -21.85
N CYS A 126 9.60 -4.62 -22.91
CA CYS A 126 9.12 -3.36 -23.44
C CYS A 126 7.62 -3.23 -23.15
N ILE A 127 7.14 -2.01 -23.01
CA ILE A 127 5.72 -1.70 -22.75
C ILE A 127 5.14 -1.02 -24.00
N TYR A 128 3.90 -1.35 -24.32
CA TYR A 128 3.12 -0.78 -25.40
C TYR A 128 1.84 -0.15 -24.86
N ASP A 129 1.56 1.05 -25.30
CA ASP A 129 0.32 1.75 -24.96
C ASP A 129 -0.83 1.21 -25.85
N ASP A 130 -1.45 0.13 -25.42
CA ASP A 130 -2.58 -0.49 -26.09
C ASP A 130 -3.88 0.28 -25.92
N VAL A 131 -3.96 1.16 -24.92
CA VAL A 131 -5.13 2.03 -24.69
C VAL A 131 -5.24 3.06 -25.81
N ASN A 132 -4.12 3.70 -26.17
CA ASN A 132 -4.07 4.68 -27.27
C ASN A 132 -3.60 4.06 -28.58
N ASN A 133 -3.36 2.76 -28.61
CA ASN A 133 -2.88 1.99 -29.75
C ASN A 133 -1.62 2.60 -30.40
N GLN A 134 -0.62 2.91 -29.59
CA GLN A 134 0.62 3.54 -30.06
C GLN A 134 1.86 3.04 -29.30
N PRO A 135 3.01 2.96 -29.98
CA PRO A 135 4.26 2.66 -29.31
C PRO A 135 4.68 3.85 -28.43
N ILE A 136 5.37 3.57 -27.33
CA ILE A 136 5.94 4.60 -26.48
C ILE A 136 7.07 5.31 -27.23
N PRO A 137 7.02 6.64 -27.41
CA PRO A 137 8.00 7.37 -28.19
C PRO A 137 9.42 7.26 -27.61
N GLY A 138 10.40 7.04 -28.48
CA GLY A 138 11.82 7.04 -28.10
C GLY A 138 12.38 5.71 -27.61
N LEU A 139 11.60 4.63 -27.58
CA LEU A 139 12.06 3.29 -27.20
C LEU A 139 13.12 2.71 -28.13
N GLU A 140 13.15 3.12 -29.39
CA GLU A 140 14.17 2.70 -30.36
C GLU A 140 15.61 2.89 -29.87
N LYS A 141 15.84 3.89 -29.03
CA LYS A 141 17.16 4.15 -28.41
C LYS A 141 17.59 3.03 -27.47
N PHE A 142 16.65 2.25 -26.98
CA PHE A 142 16.85 1.22 -25.96
C PHE A 142 16.65 -0.20 -26.49
N LYS A 143 16.55 -0.39 -27.82
CA LYS A 143 16.34 -1.70 -28.46
C LYS A 143 17.37 -2.77 -28.09
N ASN A 144 18.54 -2.37 -27.62
CA ASN A 144 19.59 -3.29 -27.13
C ASN A 144 19.36 -3.70 -25.65
N LEU A 145 18.42 -3.06 -24.95
CA LEU A 145 18.14 -3.28 -23.54
C LEU A 145 16.75 -3.91 -23.32
N VAL A 146 15.80 -3.63 -24.23
CA VAL A 146 14.42 -4.13 -24.13
C VAL A 146 13.96 -4.72 -25.45
N ASP A 147 13.08 -5.72 -25.37
CA ASP A 147 12.49 -6.39 -26.54
C ASP A 147 11.34 -5.53 -27.10
N ILE A 148 11.65 -4.69 -28.08
CA ILE A 148 10.66 -3.83 -28.74
C ILE A 148 9.77 -4.56 -29.75
N GLU A 149 10.12 -5.80 -30.11
CA GLU A 149 9.35 -6.60 -31.08
C GLU A 149 8.18 -7.33 -30.42
N ASN A 150 8.32 -7.64 -29.11
CA ASN A 150 7.30 -8.34 -28.32
C ASN A 150 6.92 -7.55 -27.07
N PRO A 151 6.33 -6.37 -27.21
CA PRO A 151 6.02 -5.52 -26.05
C PRO A 151 4.81 -6.05 -25.27
N TYR A 152 4.84 -5.84 -23.95
CA TYR A 152 3.70 -6.09 -23.08
C TYR A 152 2.69 -4.95 -23.18
N PRO A 153 1.38 -5.24 -23.29
CA PRO A 153 0.34 -4.20 -23.23
C PRO A 153 0.32 -3.50 -21.87
N LEU A 154 0.10 -2.19 -21.85
CA LEU A 154 -0.06 -1.43 -20.60
C LEU A 154 -1.25 -1.96 -19.78
N SER A 155 -2.36 -2.30 -20.44
CA SER A 155 -3.54 -2.90 -19.78
C SER A 155 -3.23 -4.22 -19.06
N TYR A 156 -2.28 -5.01 -19.56
CA TYR A 156 -1.82 -6.21 -18.86
C TYR A 156 -1.10 -5.86 -17.54
N LEU A 157 -0.26 -4.82 -17.55
CA LEU A 157 0.42 -4.36 -16.33
C LEU A 157 -0.57 -3.86 -15.29
N GLU A 158 -1.61 -3.14 -15.73
CA GLU A 158 -2.67 -2.67 -14.84
C GLU A 158 -3.42 -3.83 -14.18
N GLN A 159 -3.80 -4.84 -14.96
CA GLN A 159 -4.44 -6.05 -14.44
C GLN A 159 -3.53 -6.83 -13.49
N LEU A 160 -2.26 -6.99 -13.85
CA LEU A 160 -1.28 -7.67 -13.02
C LEU A 160 -1.08 -6.94 -11.69
N GLY A 161 -0.82 -5.63 -11.74
CA GLY A 161 -0.65 -4.80 -10.56
C GLY A 161 -1.86 -4.80 -9.63
N LEU A 162 -3.07 -4.69 -10.19
CA LEU A 162 -4.31 -4.77 -9.41
C LEU A 162 -4.49 -6.15 -8.76
N THR A 163 -4.18 -7.22 -9.50
CA THR A 163 -4.26 -8.58 -8.97
C THR A 163 -3.28 -8.79 -7.81
N GLU A 164 -2.03 -8.36 -7.98
CA GLU A 164 -0.99 -8.49 -6.96
C GLU A 164 -1.33 -7.69 -5.70
N VAL A 165 -1.81 -6.46 -5.85
CA VAL A 165 -2.26 -5.62 -4.73
C VAL A 165 -3.45 -6.26 -4.01
N THR A 166 -4.42 -6.79 -4.73
CA THR A 166 -5.59 -7.47 -4.15
C THR A 166 -5.17 -8.67 -3.30
N VAL A 167 -4.23 -9.47 -3.79
CA VAL A 167 -3.68 -10.60 -3.04
C VAL A 167 -2.93 -10.13 -1.80
N GLU A 168 -2.12 -9.08 -1.91
CA GLU A 168 -1.38 -8.50 -0.78
C GLU A 168 -2.35 -8.01 0.32
N LEU A 169 -3.37 -7.23 -0.05
CA LEU A 169 -4.40 -6.76 0.88
C LEU A 169 -5.14 -7.91 1.57
N SER A 170 -5.56 -8.91 0.80
CA SER A 170 -6.29 -10.07 1.32
C SER A 170 -5.44 -10.90 2.28
N THR A 171 -4.18 -11.13 1.96
CA THR A 171 -3.26 -11.89 2.83
C THR A 171 -2.85 -11.08 4.07
N ALA A 172 -2.77 -9.75 3.99
CA ALA A 172 -2.60 -8.90 5.17
C ALA A 172 -3.78 -9.03 6.13
N CYS A 173 -5.02 -8.96 5.63
CA CYS A 173 -6.22 -9.20 6.42
C CYS A 173 -6.22 -10.59 7.04
N TYR A 174 -5.85 -11.61 6.27
CA TYR A 174 -5.81 -12.99 6.78
C TYR A 174 -4.74 -13.17 7.87
N ALA A 175 -3.57 -12.58 7.73
CA ALA A 175 -2.54 -12.57 8.78
C ALA A 175 -3.06 -11.92 10.06
N GLY A 176 -3.81 -10.82 9.95
CA GLY A 176 -4.51 -10.18 11.08
C GLY A 176 -5.52 -11.12 11.74
N ALA A 177 -6.35 -11.80 10.95
CA ALA A 177 -7.33 -12.75 11.46
C ALA A 177 -6.68 -13.92 12.22
N LEU A 178 -5.57 -14.47 11.69
CA LEU A 178 -4.79 -15.50 12.38
C LEU A 178 -4.23 -15.00 13.73
N MET A 179 -3.74 -13.76 13.76
CA MET A 179 -3.25 -13.18 15.01
C MET A 179 -4.37 -12.97 16.03
N LEU A 180 -5.56 -12.53 15.63
CA LEU A 180 -6.72 -12.45 16.52
C LEU A 180 -7.04 -13.80 17.13
N GLN A 181 -7.06 -14.87 16.35
CA GLN A 181 -7.26 -16.23 16.85
C GLN A 181 -6.17 -16.65 17.84
N ALA A 182 -4.91 -16.38 17.55
CA ALA A 182 -3.79 -16.71 18.43
C ALA A 182 -3.86 -15.97 19.77
N LEU A 183 -4.43 -14.76 19.78
CA LEU A 183 -4.65 -13.95 20.99
C LEU A 183 -5.96 -14.29 21.74
N GLY A 184 -6.78 -15.20 21.22
CA GLY A 184 -8.10 -15.50 21.78
C GLY A 184 -9.12 -14.38 21.58
N LEU A 185 -8.90 -13.50 20.61
CA LEU A 185 -9.80 -12.42 20.27
C LEU A 185 -10.75 -12.81 19.14
N GLY A 186 -11.95 -12.26 19.16
CA GLY A 186 -12.91 -12.37 18.05
C GLY A 186 -12.58 -11.39 16.94
N GLY A 187 -12.88 -11.79 15.71
CA GLY A 187 -12.74 -10.94 14.53
C GLY A 187 -12.78 -11.75 13.25
N TRP A 188 -13.07 -11.09 12.16
CA TRP A 188 -13.11 -11.70 10.82
C TRP A 188 -12.79 -10.65 9.76
N MET A 189 -12.36 -11.14 8.61
CA MET A 189 -12.24 -10.33 7.40
C MET A 189 -13.62 -10.20 6.77
N TYR A 190 -13.92 -9.01 6.30
CA TYR A 190 -15.12 -8.79 5.51
C TYR A 190 -14.89 -7.66 4.51
N GLU A 191 -15.58 -7.74 3.41
CA GLU A 191 -15.83 -6.66 2.47
C GLU A 191 -17.32 -6.32 2.49
N GLY A 192 -17.80 -5.50 1.57
CA GLY A 192 -19.17 -5.01 1.65
C GLY A 192 -19.25 -3.72 2.47
N ILE A 193 -18.12 -3.06 2.67
CA ILE A 193 -18.01 -1.64 2.97
C ILE A 193 -17.59 -0.93 1.68
N ASN A 194 -18.25 0.16 1.35
CA ASN A 194 -17.86 1.00 0.23
C ASN A 194 -16.47 1.63 0.52
N PRO A 195 -15.42 1.31 -0.26
CA PRO A 195 -14.09 1.85 -0.03
C PRO A 195 -14.03 3.37 -0.15
N PHE A 196 -14.87 3.99 -0.99
CA PHE A 196 -14.94 5.45 -1.08
C PHE A 196 -15.49 6.08 0.19
N SER A 197 -16.42 5.42 0.87
CA SER A 197 -16.92 5.89 2.18
C SER A 197 -15.85 5.79 3.26
N VAL A 198 -15.06 4.72 3.27
CA VAL A 198 -13.96 4.55 4.21
C VAL A 198 -12.84 5.56 3.96
N LEU A 199 -12.49 5.81 2.71
CA LEU A 199 -11.40 6.71 2.35
C LEU A 199 -11.82 8.20 2.37
N GLY A 200 -13.12 8.51 2.19
CA GLY A 200 -13.62 9.89 2.21
C GLY A 200 -13.99 10.44 0.83
N ALA A 201 -14.17 9.56 -0.16
CA ALA A 201 -14.48 9.93 -1.55
C ALA A 201 -15.87 9.46 -1.99
N SER A 202 -16.80 9.27 -1.06
CA SER A 202 -18.18 8.84 -1.36
C SER A 202 -19.06 9.94 -1.99
N GLY A 203 -18.61 11.19 -1.92
CA GLY A 203 -19.40 12.35 -2.33
C GLY A 203 -20.44 12.80 -1.27
N ASP A 204 -20.56 12.09 -0.17
CA ASP A 204 -21.40 12.48 0.97
C ASP A 204 -20.59 13.33 1.95
N PRO A 205 -20.97 14.61 2.17
CA PRO A 205 -20.23 15.50 3.08
C PRO A 205 -20.29 15.08 4.54
N ASP A 206 -21.26 14.26 4.93
CA ASP A 206 -21.41 13.74 6.27
C ASP A 206 -20.57 12.47 6.51
N VAL A 207 -19.91 11.97 5.45
CA VAL A 207 -19.06 10.77 5.49
C VAL A 207 -17.63 11.13 5.06
N PRO A 208 -16.89 11.84 5.92
CA PRO A 208 -15.52 12.28 5.60
C PRO A 208 -14.50 11.13 5.49
N GLY A 209 -14.85 9.94 5.95
CA GLY A 209 -13.95 8.79 5.93
C GLY A 209 -12.63 9.07 6.65
N LEU A 210 -11.54 8.54 6.10
CA LEU A 210 -10.18 8.81 6.57
C LEU A 210 -9.62 10.16 6.07
N GLY A 211 -10.38 10.89 5.24
CA GLY A 211 -9.99 12.20 4.73
C GLY A 211 -9.03 12.17 3.54
N PHE A 212 -9.03 11.09 2.77
CA PHE A 212 -8.23 11.03 1.54
C PHE A 212 -8.70 12.08 0.53
N ARG A 213 -7.76 12.66 -0.18
CA ARG A 213 -8.04 13.49 -1.34
C ARG A 213 -8.48 12.63 -2.52
N PHE A 214 -9.32 13.19 -3.36
CA PHE A 214 -9.75 12.54 -4.59
C PHE A 214 -10.03 13.58 -5.68
N ASP A 215 -9.89 13.13 -6.91
CA ASP A 215 -10.22 13.90 -8.11
C ASP A 215 -11.33 13.21 -8.89
N MET A 216 -12.18 14.03 -9.54
CA MET A 216 -13.16 13.55 -10.51
C MET A 216 -12.68 13.94 -11.90
N HIS A 217 -12.48 12.97 -12.76
CA HIS A 217 -12.10 13.21 -14.15
C HIS A 217 -13.31 13.08 -15.06
N ASP A 218 -13.38 13.95 -16.07
CA ASP A 218 -14.46 13.92 -17.06
C ASP A 218 -14.53 12.53 -17.73
N GLY A 219 -15.72 11.96 -17.74
CA GLY A 219 -15.97 10.63 -18.32
C GLY A 219 -15.62 9.45 -17.43
N GLN A 220 -15.10 9.68 -16.23
CA GLN A 220 -14.87 8.61 -15.25
C GLN A 220 -16.06 8.52 -14.29
N PRO A 221 -16.63 7.34 -14.08
CA PRO A 221 -17.81 7.18 -13.20
C PRO A 221 -17.46 7.17 -11.70
N LEU A 222 -16.18 6.99 -11.36
CA LEU A 222 -15.71 6.85 -9.99
C LEU A 222 -14.60 7.86 -9.69
N PRO A 223 -14.51 8.34 -8.43
CA PRO A 223 -13.42 9.21 -8.01
C PRO A 223 -12.08 8.48 -8.05
N ASN A 224 -11.04 9.22 -8.41
CA ASN A 224 -9.66 8.78 -8.31
C ASN A 224 -9.08 9.24 -6.96
N ILE A 225 -8.75 8.29 -6.09
CA ILE A 225 -8.16 8.57 -4.77
C ILE A 225 -6.67 8.88 -4.96
N THR A 226 -6.22 10.04 -4.46
CA THR A 226 -4.86 10.55 -4.71
C THR A 226 -3.95 10.56 -3.48
N GLY A 227 -4.47 10.22 -2.32
CA GLY A 227 -3.69 10.09 -1.08
C GLY A 227 -4.22 10.91 0.08
N LEU A 228 -3.55 10.81 1.20
CA LEU A 228 -3.82 11.56 2.43
C LEU A 228 -2.63 12.47 2.71
N GLU A 229 -2.85 13.77 2.62
CA GLU A 229 -1.81 14.81 2.61
C GLU A 229 -0.84 14.69 3.80
N GLY A 230 0.46 14.61 3.48
CA GLY A 230 1.52 14.51 4.47
C GLY A 230 1.57 13.21 5.28
N VAL A 231 0.67 12.24 5.00
CA VAL A 231 0.57 10.98 5.73
C VAL A 231 0.78 9.78 4.80
N PHE A 232 -0.04 9.69 3.76
CA PHE A 232 0.00 8.61 2.79
C PHE A 232 -0.25 9.17 1.39
N GLU A 233 0.83 9.54 0.70
CA GLU A 233 0.75 10.16 -0.61
C GLU A 233 0.77 9.11 -1.72
N GLY A 234 -0.22 9.20 -2.63
CA GLY A 234 -0.25 8.38 -3.83
C GLY A 234 0.83 8.77 -4.83
N HIS A 235 1.35 7.81 -5.60
CA HIS A 235 2.33 8.05 -6.67
C HIS A 235 1.66 8.61 -7.93
N CYS A 236 0.85 9.64 -7.74
CA CYS A 236 0.07 10.35 -8.76
C CYS A 236 -0.06 11.84 -8.41
N PRO A 237 -0.59 12.68 -9.31
CA PRO A 237 -0.95 14.04 -8.96
C PRO A 237 -2.00 14.08 -7.83
N PRO A 238 -1.99 15.13 -6.98
CA PRO A 238 -1.13 16.31 -7.05
C PRO A 238 0.24 16.16 -6.37
N HIS A 239 0.48 15.08 -5.62
CA HIS A 239 1.76 14.92 -4.88
C HIS A 239 2.95 14.81 -5.85
N PHE A 240 2.85 13.96 -6.85
CA PHE A 240 3.79 13.93 -7.98
C PHE A 240 3.18 14.64 -9.18
N LYS A 241 3.87 15.62 -9.72
CA LYS A 241 3.37 16.45 -10.83
C LYS A 241 3.09 15.66 -12.12
N ASP A 242 3.80 14.55 -12.32
CA ASP A 242 3.71 13.69 -13.49
C ASP A 242 4.30 12.30 -13.20
N MET A 243 4.09 11.37 -14.10
CA MET A 243 4.61 9.99 -14.01
C MET A 243 6.14 9.96 -13.88
N ARG A 244 6.86 10.85 -14.56
CA ARG A 244 8.33 10.93 -14.45
C ARG A 244 8.77 11.18 -13.03
N ALA A 245 8.17 12.18 -12.36
CA ALA A 245 8.50 12.50 -10.96
C ALA A 245 8.20 11.33 -10.02
N ALA A 246 7.09 10.61 -10.24
CA ALA A 246 6.74 9.43 -9.48
C ALA A 246 7.76 8.29 -9.67
N VAL A 247 8.14 8.00 -10.93
CA VAL A 247 9.17 7.00 -11.26
C VAL A 247 10.53 7.37 -10.67
N GLU A 248 10.97 8.62 -10.82
CA GLU A 248 12.23 9.11 -10.26
C GLU A 248 12.28 8.94 -8.73
N SER A 249 11.16 9.20 -8.03
CA SER A 249 11.04 8.98 -6.58
C SER A 249 11.22 7.51 -6.22
N VAL A 250 10.52 6.61 -6.92
CA VAL A 250 10.62 5.16 -6.68
C VAL A 250 12.05 4.67 -6.93
N VAL A 251 12.64 5.03 -8.07
CA VAL A 251 14.00 4.63 -8.45
C VAL A 251 15.02 5.16 -7.43
N SER A 252 14.93 6.43 -7.05
CA SER A 252 15.83 7.03 -6.07
C SER A 252 15.73 6.32 -4.71
N ARG A 253 14.54 6.03 -4.24
CA ARG A 253 14.32 5.34 -2.96
C ARG A 253 14.82 3.90 -2.96
N LYS A 254 14.65 3.19 -4.07
CA LYS A 254 15.03 1.77 -4.18
C LYS A 254 16.51 1.58 -4.50
N PHE A 255 17.07 2.38 -5.40
CA PHE A 255 18.41 2.20 -5.96
C PHE A 255 19.39 3.33 -5.59
N GLY A 256 18.91 4.43 -5.02
CA GLY A 256 19.75 5.54 -4.55
C GLY A 256 20.55 5.21 -3.29
N THR A 257 21.33 6.17 -2.81
CA THR A 257 22.14 6.00 -1.58
C THR A 257 21.25 5.61 -0.39
N GLY A 258 21.58 4.50 0.25
CA GLY A 258 20.78 3.96 1.36
C GLY A 258 19.54 3.16 0.92
N GLY A 259 19.28 3.06 -0.37
CA GLY A 259 18.20 2.24 -0.90
C GLY A 259 18.51 0.73 -0.83
N PRO A 260 17.49 -0.11 -0.68
CA PRO A 260 17.67 -1.55 -0.47
C PRO A 260 18.32 -2.28 -1.64
N PHE A 261 18.28 -1.75 -2.84
CA PHE A 261 18.87 -2.33 -4.05
C PHE A 261 20.06 -1.53 -4.58
N ASN A 262 20.64 -0.64 -3.77
CA ASN A 262 21.85 0.07 -4.15
C ASN A 262 23.04 -0.92 -4.14
N PRO A 263 23.75 -1.10 -5.27
CA PRO A 263 24.85 -2.05 -5.37
C PRO A 263 26.09 -1.66 -4.53
N GLN A 264 26.14 -0.44 -4.05
CA GLN A 264 27.23 0.05 -3.17
C GLN A 264 26.93 -0.11 -1.67
N THR A 265 25.70 -0.42 -1.32
CA THR A 265 25.33 -0.84 0.02
C THR A 265 25.12 -2.35 -0.04
N ASP A 266 25.43 -3.07 1.07
CA ASP A 266 25.23 -4.51 1.18
C ASP A 266 23.77 -4.88 0.90
N GLY A 267 23.36 -4.67 -0.33
CA GLY A 267 22.07 -5.05 -0.85
C GLY A 267 21.89 -6.57 -0.76
N PRO A 268 20.65 -7.05 -0.79
CA PRO A 268 20.35 -8.47 -0.57
C PRO A 268 20.76 -9.37 -1.74
N TYR A 269 21.31 -8.82 -2.80
CA TYR A 269 21.69 -9.57 -4.02
C TYR A 269 23.10 -9.28 -4.46
#